data_5bd282fde04bb7b7fa15f934946b1551
#
_entry.id   5bd282fde04bb7b7fa15f934946b1551
#
_cell.length_a   1.000
_cell.length_b   1.000
_cell.length_c   1.000
_cell.angle_alpha   90.00
_cell.angle_beta   90.00
_cell.angle_gamma   90.00
#
_symmetry.space_group_name_H-M   'P 1'
#
loop_
_entity.id
_entity.type
_entity.pdbx_description
1 polymer ?
#
loop_
_entity_poly.entity_id
_entity_poly.type
_entity_poly.pdbx_seq_one_letter_code
_entity_poly.pdbx_strand_id
1 'polypeptide(L)'
;MKKIPDFTDADRWVVETALKERYGRRPQVELADSEIKLDPAAAEITVCPTFYWEENGVEFVVFKIADNRYRSQFYYSITEQYGTGQDFDDLAECVTTTLRLQADHEKDRLGVTSGKTGADLTRS
;
A
#
# COMPACT_ATOMS: atom_id res chain seq x y z
N MET A 1 -18.91 15.25 8.52
CA MET A 1 -17.78 14.55 7.92
C MET A 1 -16.49 15.01 8.60
N LYS A 2 -15.69 14.06 9.02
CA LYS A 2 -14.43 14.36 9.68
C LYS A 2 -13.31 14.42 8.66
N LYS A 3 -12.35 15.31 8.85
CA LYS A 3 -11.20 15.43 7.96
C LYS A 3 -9.90 15.34 8.73
N ILE A 4 -8.99 14.47 8.28
CA ILE A 4 -7.68 14.29 8.86
C ILE A 4 -6.73 15.33 8.23
N PRO A 5 -5.80 15.94 8.99
CA PRO A 5 -4.83 16.86 8.41
C PRO A 5 -3.96 16.20 7.35
N ASP A 6 -3.55 16.98 6.36
CA ASP A 6 -2.76 16.47 5.23
C ASP A 6 -1.40 15.91 5.66
N PHE A 7 -0.83 15.10 4.78
CA PHE A 7 0.56 14.70 4.89
C PHE A 7 1.46 15.94 4.79
N THR A 8 2.60 15.86 5.46
CA THR A 8 3.62 16.90 5.38
C THR A 8 4.63 16.62 4.28
N ASP A 9 5.48 17.60 3.97
CA ASP A 9 6.58 17.38 3.03
C ASP A 9 7.52 16.29 3.53
N ALA A 10 7.73 16.21 4.84
CA ALA A 10 8.54 15.15 5.44
C ALA A 10 7.92 13.78 5.21
N ASP A 11 6.59 13.68 5.31
CA ASP A 11 5.88 12.44 5.03
C ASP A 11 6.10 12.00 3.57
N ARG A 12 5.98 12.95 2.65
CA ARG A 12 6.22 12.65 1.22
C ARG A 12 7.64 12.17 1.00
N TRP A 13 8.60 12.80 1.65
CA TRP A 13 10.00 12.39 1.53
C TRP A 13 10.21 10.96 2.01
N VAL A 14 9.56 10.58 3.12
CA VAL A 14 9.63 9.22 3.66
C VAL A 14 9.12 8.21 2.62
N VAL A 15 7.98 8.48 2.02
CA VAL A 15 7.40 7.59 1.03
C VAL A 15 8.30 7.50 -0.20
N GLU A 16 8.73 8.63 -0.73
CA GLU A 16 9.55 8.66 -1.94
C GLU A 16 10.90 7.96 -1.72
N THR A 17 11.48 8.12 -0.53
CA THR A 17 12.73 7.46 -0.19
C THR A 17 12.57 5.94 -0.16
N ALA A 18 11.49 5.46 0.47
CA ALA A 18 11.22 4.03 0.54
C ALA A 18 11.00 3.44 -0.86
N LEU A 19 10.30 4.17 -1.73
CA LEU A 19 10.06 3.70 -3.09
C LEU A 19 11.33 3.67 -3.91
N LYS A 20 12.19 4.67 -3.72
CA LYS A 20 13.47 4.69 -4.43
C LYS A 20 14.36 3.53 -4.00
N GLU A 21 14.36 3.19 -2.72
CA GLU A 21 15.13 2.06 -2.22
C GLU A 21 14.59 0.74 -2.79
N ARG A 22 13.27 0.62 -2.90
CA ARG A 22 12.64 -0.61 -3.37
C ARG A 22 12.79 -0.81 -4.86
N TYR A 23 12.60 0.26 -5.66
CA TYR A 23 12.53 0.15 -7.11
C TYR A 23 13.76 0.65 -7.84
N GLY A 24 14.69 1.30 -7.15
CA GLY A 24 15.85 1.93 -7.78
C GLY A 24 15.54 3.22 -8.49
N ARG A 25 14.27 3.66 -8.43
CA ARG A 25 13.80 4.93 -9.02
C ARG A 25 12.60 5.39 -8.22
N ARG A 26 12.19 6.64 -8.42
CA ARG A 26 11.02 7.19 -7.73
C ARG A 26 9.82 7.20 -8.68
N PRO A 27 8.84 6.33 -8.49
CA PRO A 27 7.59 6.45 -9.21
C PRO A 27 6.90 7.75 -8.82
N GLN A 28 6.03 8.24 -9.67
CA GLN A 28 5.27 9.45 -9.38
C GLN A 28 4.26 9.12 -8.27
N VAL A 29 4.34 9.86 -7.17
CA VAL A 29 3.41 9.72 -6.06
C VAL A 29 2.42 10.87 -6.11
N GLU A 30 1.14 10.55 -6.13
CA GLU A 30 0.07 11.54 -6.18
C GLU A 30 -0.58 11.65 -4.82
N LEU A 31 -1.01 12.84 -4.47
CA LEU A 31 -1.73 13.12 -3.24
C LEU A 31 -3.20 13.33 -3.57
N ALA A 32 -4.05 12.63 -2.85
CA ALA A 32 -5.50 12.72 -3.04
C ALA A 32 -6.18 12.61 -1.69
N ASP A 33 -7.49 12.81 -1.69
CA ASP A 33 -8.32 12.58 -0.51
C ASP A 33 -9.20 11.37 -0.76
N SER A 34 -9.33 10.53 0.25
CA SER A 34 -10.20 9.35 0.18
C SER A 34 -11.25 9.42 1.28
N GLU A 35 -12.49 9.11 0.93
CA GLU A 35 -13.57 9.04 1.90
C GLU A 35 -13.63 7.61 2.42
N ILE A 36 -13.36 7.45 3.71
CA ILE A 36 -13.25 6.13 4.31
C ILE A 36 -14.16 6.04 5.52
N LYS A 37 -14.86 4.92 5.62
CA LYS A 37 -15.66 4.60 6.79
C LYS A 37 -14.76 3.81 7.73
N LEU A 38 -14.10 4.51 8.64
CA LEU A 38 -13.12 3.90 9.54
C LEU A 38 -13.75 2.94 10.53
N ASP A 39 -14.96 3.27 11.00
CA ASP A 39 -15.72 2.40 11.89
C ASP A 39 -16.93 1.86 11.12
N PRO A 40 -16.94 0.56 10.79
CA PRO A 40 -18.07 0.00 10.03
C PRO A 40 -19.42 0.15 10.74
N ALA A 41 -19.42 0.28 12.06
CA ALA A 41 -20.66 0.42 12.83
C ALA A 41 -21.14 1.86 12.87
N ALA A 42 -20.31 2.84 12.55
CA ALA A 42 -20.67 4.24 12.57
C ALA A 42 -21.12 4.70 11.19
N ALA A 43 -21.99 5.72 11.16
CA ALA A 43 -22.40 6.32 9.89
C ALA A 43 -21.39 7.35 9.39
N GLU A 44 -20.46 7.76 10.23
CA GLU A 44 -19.53 8.82 9.91
C GLU A 44 -18.53 8.40 8.85
N ILE A 45 -18.27 9.29 7.90
CA ILE A 45 -17.23 9.13 6.88
C ILE A 45 -16.10 10.09 7.21
N THR A 46 -14.86 9.60 7.12
CA THR A 46 -13.67 10.39 7.36
C THR A 46 -12.95 10.64 6.05
N VAL A 47 -12.58 11.90 5.79
CA VAL A 47 -11.76 12.24 4.64
C VAL A 47 -10.29 12.08 5.05
N CYS A 48 -9.61 11.15 4.40
CA CYS A 48 -8.23 10.79 4.74
C CYS A 48 -7.29 11.19 3.61
N PRO A 49 -6.21 11.93 3.92
CA PRO A 49 -5.15 12.15 2.94
C PRO A 49 -4.60 10.81 2.46
N THR A 50 -4.32 10.72 1.17
CA THR A 50 -3.94 9.46 0.54
C THR A 50 -2.77 9.70 -0.40
N PHE A 51 -1.70 8.91 -0.25
CA PHE A 51 -0.67 8.80 -1.27
C PHE A 51 -1.02 7.64 -2.19
N TYR A 52 -0.87 7.87 -3.49
CA TYR A 52 -1.18 6.89 -4.52
C TYR A 52 -0.03 6.79 -5.49
N TRP A 53 0.35 5.58 -5.88
CA TRP A 53 1.30 5.36 -6.95
C TRP A 53 1.02 4.02 -7.62
N GLU A 54 1.54 3.88 -8.82
CA GLU A 54 1.43 2.64 -9.57
C GLU A 54 2.83 2.15 -9.93
N GLU A 55 3.02 0.83 -9.88
CA GLU A 55 4.27 0.21 -10.27
C GLU A 55 3.99 -1.17 -10.83
N ASN A 56 4.39 -1.38 -12.09
CA ASN A 56 4.26 -2.68 -12.77
C ASN A 56 2.83 -3.23 -12.76
N GLY A 57 1.86 -2.36 -12.96
CA GLY A 57 0.45 -2.76 -13.00
C GLY A 57 -0.20 -2.96 -11.65
N VAL A 58 0.52 -2.67 -10.57
CA VAL A 58 -0.03 -2.74 -9.22
C VAL A 58 -0.23 -1.33 -8.71
N GLU A 59 -1.42 -1.06 -8.18
CA GLU A 59 -1.74 0.25 -7.61
C GLU A 59 -1.62 0.17 -6.10
N PHE A 60 -1.00 1.20 -5.51
CA PHE A 60 -0.76 1.27 -4.06
C PHE A 60 -1.40 2.52 -3.50
N VAL A 61 -2.00 2.40 -2.33
CA VAL A 61 -2.51 3.56 -1.57
C VAL A 61 -2.07 3.46 -0.13
N VAL A 62 -1.75 4.63 0.45
CA VAL A 62 -1.46 4.77 1.87
C VAL A 62 -2.36 5.87 2.39
N PHE A 63 -3.21 5.53 3.36
CA PHE A 63 -4.16 6.46 3.97
C PHE A 63 -3.63 6.93 5.31
N LYS A 64 -3.73 8.23 5.58
CA LYS A 64 -3.52 8.76 6.93
C LYS A 64 -4.89 8.78 7.61
N ILE A 65 -5.09 7.90 8.56
CA ILE A 65 -6.40 7.72 9.18
C ILE A 65 -6.54 8.47 10.51
N ALA A 66 -5.41 8.93 11.06
CA ALA A 66 -5.36 9.79 12.25
C ALA A 66 -3.94 10.33 12.35
N ASP A 67 -3.67 11.20 13.31
CA ASP A 67 -2.30 11.62 13.57
C ASP A 67 -1.46 10.39 13.88
N ASN A 68 -0.36 10.23 13.16
CA ASN A 68 0.56 9.10 13.32
C ASN A 68 -0.11 7.73 13.23
N ARG A 69 -1.14 7.63 12.38
CA ARG A 69 -1.80 6.34 12.10
C ARG A 69 -2.01 6.21 10.61
N TYR A 70 -1.58 5.08 10.06
CA TYR A 70 -1.58 4.87 8.62
C TYR A 70 -2.11 3.49 8.30
N ARG A 71 -2.79 3.39 7.16
CA ARG A 71 -3.34 2.14 6.63
C ARG A 71 -3.01 2.07 5.16
N SER A 72 -2.72 0.90 4.64
CA SER A 72 -2.32 0.75 3.25
C SER A 72 -3.04 -0.41 2.58
N GLN A 73 -3.13 -0.31 1.26
CA GLN A 73 -3.67 -1.37 0.42
C GLN A 73 -2.93 -1.36 -0.92
N PHE A 74 -2.97 -2.50 -1.60
CA PHE A 74 -2.55 -2.55 -2.99
C PHE A 74 -3.54 -3.40 -3.76
N TYR A 75 -3.70 -3.11 -5.08
CA TYR A 75 -4.63 -3.85 -5.90
C TYR A 75 -4.07 -4.09 -7.29
N TYR A 76 -4.43 -5.25 -7.82
CA TYR A 76 -4.16 -5.61 -9.20
C TYR A 76 -5.34 -5.24 -10.09
N SER A 77 -6.55 -5.17 -9.51
CA SER A 77 -7.78 -4.79 -10.20
C SER A 77 -8.81 -4.37 -9.15
N ILE A 78 -9.99 -3.93 -9.63
CA ILE A 78 -11.07 -3.55 -8.73
C ILE A 78 -11.47 -4.70 -7.79
N THR A 79 -11.33 -5.94 -8.25
CA THR A 79 -11.74 -7.11 -7.47
C THR A 79 -10.59 -7.79 -6.74
N GLU A 80 -9.35 -7.37 -6.99
CA GLU A 80 -8.18 -7.98 -6.36
C GLU A 80 -7.47 -6.96 -5.50
N GLN A 81 -8.03 -6.71 -4.32
CA GLN A 81 -7.52 -5.74 -3.36
C GLN A 81 -6.97 -6.46 -2.13
N TYR A 82 -5.82 -6.03 -1.69
CA TYR A 82 -5.13 -6.63 -0.55
C TYR A 82 -4.62 -5.55 0.39
N GLY A 83 -4.47 -5.89 1.65
CA GLY A 83 -3.91 -4.99 2.64
C GLY A 83 -3.12 -5.76 3.66
N THR A 84 -2.48 -5.01 4.57
CA THR A 84 -1.69 -5.61 5.66
C THR A 84 -2.58 -6.18 6.76
N GLY A 85 -3.83 -5.74 6.82
CA GLY A 85 -4.75 -6.15 7.88
C GLY A 85 -4.51 -5.44 9.20
N GLN A 86 -3.62 -4.46 9.23
CA GLN A 86 -3.30 -3.72 10.46
C GLN A 86 -3.01 -2.27 10.14
N ASP A 87 -3.08 -1.42 11.16
CA ASP A 87 -2.72 -0.01 11.07
C ASP A 87 -1.33 0.18 11.63
N PHE A 88 -0.64 1.21 11.15
CA PHE A 88 0.74 1.51 11.55
C PHE A 88 0.79 2.89 12.20
N ASP A 89 1.71 3.06 13.14
CA ASP A 89 2.00 4.37 13.73
C ASP A 89 3.27 4.99 13.16
N ASP A 90 3.89 4.36 12.19
CA ASP A 90 5.10 4.82 11.52
C ASP A 90 4.90 4.70 10.01
N LEU A 91 5.00 5.81 9.30
CA LEU A 91 4.75 5.84 7.87
C LEU A 91 5.76 5.00 7.08
N ALA A 92 7.04 5.08 7.45
CA ALA A 92 8.07 4.29 6.79
C ALA A 92 7.80 2.79 6.94
N GLU A 93 7.41 2.37 8.13
CA GLU A 93 7.07 0.97 8.39
C GLU A 93 5.85 0.55 7.58
N CYS A 94 4.84 1.42 7.52
CA CYS A 94 3.64 1.15 6.73
C CYS A 94 4.00 0.89 5.27
N VAL A 95 4.78 1.80 4.67
CA VAL A 95 5.16 1.69 3.27
C VAL A 95 6.03 0.46 3.02
N THR A 96 7.07 0.26 3.82
CA THR A 96 7.99 -0.86 3.61
C THR A 96 7.31 -2.21 3.82
N THR A 97 6.42 -2.31 4.81
CA THR A 97 5.66 -3.55 5.03
C THR A 97 4.73 -3.83 3.86
N THR A 98 4.08 -2.79 3.33
CA THR A 98 3.18 -2.94 2.18
C THR A 98 3.96 -3.39 0.95
N LEU A 99 5.12 -2.79 0.70
CA LEU A 99 5.96 -3.18 -0.44
C LEU A 99 6.43 -4.62 -0.32
N ARG A 100 6.81 -5.04 0.89
CA ARG A 100 7.24 -6.41 1.13
C ARG A 100 6.09 -7.39 0.94
N LEU A 101 4.92 -7.06 1.47
CA LEU A 101 3.74 -7.90 1.33
C LEU A 101 3.37 -8.09 -0.14
N GLN A 102 3.41 -7.00 -0.91
CA GLN A 102 3.12 -7.09 -2.33
C GLN A 102 4.18 -7.91 -3.07
N ALA A 103 5.46 -7.75 -2.71
CA ALA A 103 6.52 -8.53 -3.32
C ALA A 103 6.34 -10.03 -3.04
N ASP A 104 6.01 -10.38 -1.81
CA ASP A 104 5.75 -11.77 -1.45
C ASP A 104 4.53 -12.31 -2.18
N HIS A 105 3.48 -11.50 -2.29
CA HIS A 105 2.27 -11.88 -3.00
C HIS A 105 2.55 -12.12 -4.48
N GLU A 106 3.34 -11.25 -5.09
CA GLU A 106 3.72 -11.40 -6.50
C GLU A 106 4.58 -12.63 -6.70
N LYS A 107 5.49 -12.91 -5.79
CA LYS A 107 6.32 -14.10 -5.83
C LYS A 107 5.48 -15.36 -5.77
N ASP A 108 4.46 -15.38 -4.91
CA ASP A 108 3.55 -16.51 -4.81
C ASP A 108 2.77 -16.71 -6.11
N ARG A 109 2.29 -15.63 -6.72
CA ARG A 109 1.58 -15.69 -7.99
C ARG A 109 2.47 -16.28 -9.08
N LEU A 110 3.72 -15.88 -9.15
CA LEU A 110 4.67 -16.36 -10.12
C LEU A 110 5.20 -17.75 -9.75
N GLY A 111 5.41 -17.98 -8.46
CA GLY A 111 5.94 -19.24 -7.97
C GLY A 111 5.03 -20.42 -8.24
N VAL A 112 3.73 -20.19 -8.20
CA VAL A 112 2.76 -21.24 -8.53
C VAL A 112 2.98 -21.73 -9.96
N THR A 113 3.44 -20.88 -10.84
CA THR A 113 3.66 -21.24 -12.24
C THR A 113 5.06 -21.80 -12.47
N SER A 114 6.00 -21.49 -11.67
CA SER A 114 7.38 -21.95 -11.84
C SER A 114 7.66 -23.24 -11.07
N GLY A 115 6.89 -23.78 -10.40
CA GLY A 115 6.98 -24.83 -9.73
C GLY A 115 7.46 -25.88 -9.24
N LYS A 116 7.64 -25.58 -9.51
CA LYS A 116 8.10 -26.05 -9.04
C LYS A 116 8.72 -26.51 -9.22
N THR A 117 8.73 -26.84 -9.67
CA THR A 117 9.48 -26.72 -9.76
C THR A 117 9.79 -27.14 -10.00
N GLY A 118 9.71 -27.89 -10.34
CA GLY A 118 10.35 -27.73 -10.35
C GLY A 118 10.26 -28.14 -10.36
N ALA A 119 10.08 -28.74 -10.35
CA ALA A 119 10.08 -28.53 -10.09
C ALA A 119 9.53 -28.52 -10.17
N ASP A 120 9.11 -28.72 -10.25
CA ASP A 120 8.64 -27.97 -10.17
C ASP A 120 8.45 -27.99 -10.55
N LEU A 121 8.52 -28.73 -10.84
CA LEU A 121 8.40 -28.14 -11.03
C LEU A 121 8.40 -28.34 -11.28
N THR A 122 8.67 -29.26 -11.31
CA THR A 122 8.67 -28.83 -11.29
C THR A 122 8.33 -28.87 -11.32
N ARG A 123 8.18 -29.26 -11.22
CA ARG A 123 7.81 -28.65 -11.00
C ARG A 123 7.74 -28.43 -10.88
N SER A 124 7.88 -29.16 -11.01
CA SER A 124 7.89 -28.35 -10.81
C SER A 124 7.65 -28.21 -10.93
#